data_0c3ff1fee55d9f4b5e9f0133b494050b
#
_entry.id   0c3ff1fee55d9f4b5e9f0133b494050b
#
_cell.length_a   1.000
_cell.length_b   1.000
_cell.length_c   1.000
_cell.angle_alpha   90.00
_cell.angle_beta   90.00
_cell.angle_gamma   90.00
#
_symmetry.space_group_name_H-M   'P 1'
#
loop_
_entity.id
_entity.type
_entity.pdbx_description
1 polymer ?
#
loop_
_entity_poly.entity_id
_entity_poly.type
_entity_poly.pdbx_seq_one_letter_code
_entity_poly.pdbx_strand_id
1 'polypeptide(L)'
;LVSSVSDGSPSDKGGVKAGDIILEFDGKKINEMKELPMIVAQTKVGKIVNVKIWRNKKLINKKITLGRLETSEDFKETKPKLVKSSRIENLKIEVRPLKKEDISNRGLPSNTTGVVITKIDNDSPLANLAINNIIIEAQKRKIKTPGDLDNIMKSAVMAKNKSIVIVIYNNQNQKSYIGVKLD
;
A
#
# COMPACT_ATOMS: atom_id res chain seq x y z
N LEU A 1 24.25 -13.91 2.24
CA LEU A 1 23.28 -14.87 2.74
C LEU A 1 21.89 -14.54 2.21
N VAL A 2 21.16 -15.53 1.69
CA VAL A 2 19.76 -15.40 1.25
C VAL A 2 18.86 -15.53 2.47
N SER A 3 18.14 -14.49 2.83
CA SER A 3 17.22 -14.49 3.98
C SER A 3 15.88 -15.14 3.66
N SER A 4 15.36 -14.90 2.46
CA SER A 4 14.11 -15.48 1.96
C SER A 4 14.12 -15.57 0.45
N VAL A 5 13.30 -16.45 -0.10
CA VAL A 5 13.04 -16.59 -1.55
C VAL A 5 11.54 -16.66 -1.71
N SER A 6 11.01 -15.82 -2.59
CA SER A 6 9.58 -15.76 -2.86
C SER A 6 9.15 -16.92 -3.75
N ASP A 7 8.05 -17.57 -3.39
CA ASP A 7 7.49 -18.69 -4.15
C ASP A 7 7.18 -18.26 -5.60
N GLY A 8 7.53 -19.11 -6.56
CA GLY A 8 7.31 -18.85 -7.99
C GLY A 8 8.28 -17.84 -8.62
N SER A 9 9.17 -17.21 -7.84
CA SER A 9 10.17 -16.28 -8.35
C SER A 9 11.20 -16.96 -9.26
N PRO A 10 11.93 -16.21 -10.11
CA PRO A 10 13.06 -16.73 -10.88
C PRO A 10 14.10 -17.46 -10.01
N SER A 11 14.35 -16.97 -8.80
CA SER A 11 15.28 -17.58 -7.85
C SER A 11 14.76 -18.91 -7.30
N ASP A 12 13.47 -18.98 -6.99
CA ASP A 12 12.79 -20.20 -6.54
C ASP A 12 12.79 -21.26 -7.64
N LYS A 13 12.34 -20.89 -8.84
CA LYS A 13 12.37 -21.77 -10.04
C LYS A 13 13.79 -22.24 -10.37
N GLY A 14 14.80 -21.43 -10.12
CA GLY A 14 16.22 -21.79 -10.23
C GLY A 14 16.72 -22.65 -9.08
N GLY A 15 15.90 -22.88 -8.05
CA GLY A 15 16.22 -23.74 -6.91
C GLY A 15 17.15 -23.11 -5.89
N VAL A 16 17.15 -21.77 -5.78
CA VAL A 16 17.76 -21.02 -4.65
C VAL A 16 16.82 -21.15 -3.44
N LYS A 17 17.38 -21.26 -2.25
CA LYS A 17 16.62 -21.40 -1.00
C LYS A 17 17.11 -20.42 0.05
N ALA A 18 16.27 -20.11 1.02
CA ALA A 18 16.68 -19.41 2.23
C ALA A 18 17.83 -20.17 2.91
N GLY A 19 18.83 -19.46 3.39
CA GLY A 19 20.05 -20.01 3.96
C GLY A 19 21.19 -20.23 2.98
N ASP A 20 20.98 -20.02 1.66
CA ASP A 20 22.07 -20.08 0.69
C ASP A 20 23.02 -18.88 0.82
N ILE A 21 24.29 -19.09 0.53
CA ILE A 21 25.26 -18.01 0.34
C ILE A 21 25.57 -17.92 -1.14
N ILE A 22 25.22 -16.82 -1.80
CA ILE A 22 25.57 -16.57 -3.20
C ILE A 22 27.03 -16.13 -3.26
N LEU A 23 27.86 -16.89 -3.94
CA LEU A 23 29.30 -16.63 -4.10
C LEU A 23 29.63 -15.99 -5.44
N GLU A 24 28.87 -16.35 -6.49
CA GLU A 24 29.13 -15.90 -7.85
C GLU A 24 27.81 -15.79 -8.62
N PHE A 25 27.69 -14.75 -9.43
CA PHE A 25 26.56 -14.53 -10.30
C PHE A 25 27.04 -14.15 -11.70
N ASP A 26 26.69 -14.95 -12.69
CA ASP A 26 27.06 -14.79 -14.10
C ASP A 26 28.58 -14.56 -14.31
N GLY A 27 29.42 -15.33 -13.58
CA GLY A 27 30.88 -15.23 -13.63
C GLY A 27 31.48 -14.12 -12.74
N LYS A 28 30.65 -13.26 -12.15
CA LYS A 28 31.13 -12.20 -11.22
C LYS A 28 31.06 -12.68 -9.78
N LYS A 29 32.17 -12.60 -9.06
CA LYS A 29 32.22 -12.92 -7.62
C LYS A 29 31.40 -11.89 -6.85
N ILE A 30 30.67 -12.35 -5.83
CA ILE A 30 29.88 -11.52 -4.92
C ILE A 30 30.59 -11.52 -3.58
N ASN A 31 31.22 -10.40 -3.25
CA ASN A 31 31.93 -10.22 -1.97
C ASN A 31 31.01 -9.58 -0.92
N GLU A 32 30.11 -8.68 -1.36
CA GLU A 32 29.21 -7.95 -0.48
C GLU A 32 27.73 -8.11 -0.93
N MET A 33 26.82 -8.10 0.03
CA MET A 33 25.39 -8.29 -0.22
C MET A 33 24.80 -7.22 -1.16
N LYS A 34 25.32 -5.99 -1.11
CA LYS A 34 24.87 -4.86 -1.94
C LYS A 34 25.24 -4.96 -3.41
N GLU A 35 26.22 -5.81 -3.76
CA GLU A 35 26.69 -5.99 -5.14
C GLU A 35 25.68 -6.77 -5.99
N LEU A 36 25.04 -7.77 -5.41
CA LEU A 36 24.13 -8.67 -6.12
C LEU A 36 22.95 -7.92 -6.77
N PRO A 37 22.20 -7.04 -6.09
CA PRO A 37 21.12 -6.29 -6.71
C PRO A 37 21.58 -5.43 -7.90
N MET A 38 22.77 -4.82 -7.79
CA MET A 38 23.32 -4.00 -8.86
C MET A 38 23.67 -4.83 -10.09
N ILE A 39 24.30 -5.99 -9.90
CA ILE A 39 24.69 -6.90 -11.00
C ILE A 39 23.43 -7.46 -11.66
N VAL A 40 22.44 -7.85 -10.88
CA VAL A 40 21.15 -8.33 -11.39
C VAL A 40 20.45 -7.26 -12.23
N ALA A 41 20.39 -6.01 -11.74
CA ALA A 41 19.76 -4.89 -12.45
C ALA A 41 20.44 -4.55 -13.79
N GLN A 42 21.75 -4.80 -13.91
CA GLN A 42 22.52 -4.59 -15.12
C GLN A 42 22.42 -5.76 -16.12
N THR A 43 21.83 -6.87 -15.72
CA THR A 43 21.74 -8.07 -16.54
C THR A 43 20.41 -8.09 -17.30
N LYS A 44 20.45 -8.42 -18.60
CA LYS A 44 19.25 -8.45 -19.45
C LYS A 44 18.21 -9.43 -18.93
N VAL A 45 16.95 -8.98 -18.90
CA VAL A 45 15.78 -9.83 -18.62
C VAL A 45 15.72 -10.98 -19.64
N GLY A 46 15.36 -12.17 -19.19
CA GLY A 46 15.30 -13.40 -20.00
C GLY A 46 16.65 -14.09 -20.15
N LYS A 47 17.77 -13.48 -19.71
CA LYS A 47 19.07 -14.15 -19.73
C LYS A 47 19.10 -15.29 -18.73
N ILE A 48 19.65 -16.44 -19.15
CA ILE A 48 19.99 -17.54 -18.27
C ILE A 48 21.39 -17.26 -17.69
N VAL A 49 21.46 -17.13 -16.38
CA VAL A 49 22.71 -16.86 -15.66
C VAL A 49 23.10 -18.05 -14.81
N ASN A 50 24.40 -18.26 -14.67
CA ASN A 50 24.94 -19.26 -13.74
C ASN A 50 25.14 -18.60 -12.36
N VAL A 51 24.60 -19.23 -11.32
CA VAL A 51 24.75 -18.76 -9.94
C VAL A 51 25.42 -19.86 -9.11
N LYS A 52 26.54 -19.54 -8.51
CA LYS A 52 27.26 -20.45 -7.63
C LYS A 52 26.85 -20.12 -6.19
N ILE A 53 26.27 -21.11 -5.53
CA ILE A 53 25.81 -21.01 -4.16
C ILE A 53 26.55 -21.98 -3.23
N TRP A 54 26.64 -21.60 -1.98
CA TRP A 54 27.10 -22.45 -0.91
C TRP A 54 25.93 -22.85 -0.04
N ARG A 55 25.63 -24.15 0.04
CA ARG A 55 24.55 -24.74 0.82
C ARG A 55 25.03 -26.01 1.48
N ASN A 56 24.82 -26.19 2.78
CA ASN A 56 25.16 -27.40 3.53
C ASN A 56 26.62 -27.82 3.32
N LYS A 57 27.56 -26.86 3.42
CA LYS A 57 28.99 -27.06 3.20
C LYS A 57 29.41 -27.58 1.82
N LYS A 58 28.54 -27.41 0.81
CA LYS A 58 28.78 -27.82 -0.59
C LYS A 58 28.58 -26.65 -1.53
N LEU A 59 29.42 -26.61 -2.57
CA LEU A 59 29.24 -25.71 -3.72
C LEU A 59 28.22 -26.31 -4.69
N ILE A 60 27.25 -25.53 -5.07
CA ILE A 60 26.19 -25.91 -6.01
C ILE A 60 26.09 -24.83 -7.09
N ASN A 61 26.08 -25.24 -8.35
CA ASN A 61 25.83 -24.38 -9.47
C ASN A 61 24.35 -24.46 -9.85
N LYS A 62 23.70 -23.31 -9.99
CA LYS A 62 22.31 -23.18 -10.41
C LYS A 62 22.22 -22.34 -11.69
N LYS A 63 21.31 -22.69 -12.58
CA LYS A 63 20.95 -21.88 -13.74
C LYS A 63 19.64 -21.18 -13.43
N ILE A 64 19.62 -19.86 -13.52
CA ILE A 64 18.46 -19.04 -13.23
C ILE A 64 18.13 -18.23 -14.46
N THR A 65 16.91 -18.32 -14.95
CA THR A 65 16.42 -17.41 -15.99
C THR A 65 15.94 -16.13 -15.34
N LEU A 66 16.57 -15.00 -15.63
CA LEU A 66 16.19 -13.72 -15.06
C LEU A 66 14.82 -13.30 -15.57
N GLY A 67 13.88 -13.12 -14.64
CA GLY A 67 12.60 -12.51 -14.92
C GLY A 67 12.67 -10.99 -14.83
N ARG A 68 11.67 -10.32 -15.39
CA ARG A 68 11.43 -8.92 -15.10
C ARG A 68 11.04 -8.80 -13.64
N LEU A 69 11.67 -7.91 -12.90
CA LEU A 69 11.33 -7.66 -11.50
C LEU A 69 9.85 -7.26 -11.34
N GLU A 70 9.31 -6.61 -12.37
CA GLU A 70 7.91 -6.16 -12.48
C GLU A 70 6.91 -7.29 -12.69
N THR A 71 7.34 -8.51 -13.04
CA THR A 71 6.46 -9.68 -13.26
C THR A 71 6.50 -10.71 -12.14
N SER A 72 7.39 -10.56 -11.15
CA SER A 72 7.30 -11.37 -9.96
C SER A 72 6.07 -10.93 -9.15
N GLU A 73 5.23 -11.87 -8.74
CA GLU A 73 4.01 -11.57 -7.98
C GLU A 73 4.29 -10.84 -6.66
N ASP A 74 5.53 -10.92 -6.17
CA ASP A 74 6.01 -10.19 -4.99
C ASP A 74 6.51 -8.78 -5.32
N PHE A 75 6.89 -8.53 -6.59
CA PHE A 75 6.95 -7.22 -7.19
C PHE A 75 5.71 -6.99 -8.10
N LYS A 76 4.57 -7.37 -7.71
CA LYS A 76 3.54 -6.37 -7.79
C LYS A 76 4.14 -5.23 -7.00
N GLU A 77 4.77 -4.27 -7.79
CA GLU A 77 4.92 -2.96 -7.25
C GLU A 77 3.73 -2.79 -6.31
N THR A 78 3.97 -2.54 -5.06
CA THR A 78 3.26 -1.47 -4.44
C THR A 78 3.63 -0.20 -5.24
N LYS A 79 3.27 -0.12 -6.53
CA LYS A 79 2.55 1.05 -7.03
C LYS A 79 1.62 1.29 -5.92
N PRO A 80 1.78 2.40 -5.14
CA PRO A 80 0.88 2.60 -4.03
C PRO A 80 -0.42 2.26 -4.70
N LYS A 81 -0.97 1.06 -4.34
CA LYS A 81 -2.14 0.46 -4.97
C LYS A 81 -3.00 1.65 -4.97
N LEU A 82 -3.18 2.28 -6.18
CA LEU A 82 -3.89 3.55 -6.28
C LEU A 82 -5.13 3.19 -5.54
N VAL A 83 -5.11 3.49 -4.25
CA VAL A 83 -6.19 3.09 -3.34
C VAL A 83 -7.24 3.89 -3.98
N LYS A 84 -8.12 3.18 -4.79
CA LYS A 84 -9.07 3.85 -5.64
C LYS A 84 -9.73 4.82 -4.73
N SER A 85 -9.25 6.07 -4.76
CA SER A 85 -9.89 7.14 -4.05
C SER A 85 -11.26 7.22 -4.71
N SER A 86 -12.27 7.15 -3.90
CA SER A 86 -13.63 7.30 -4.35
C SER A 86 -14.01 8.75 -4.13
N ARG A 87 -14.52 9.36 -5.16
CA ARG A 87 -15.05 10.72 -5.07
C ARG A 87 -16.41 10.71 -4.38
N ILE A 88 -16.56 11.57 -3.40
CA ILE A 88 -17.84 11.84 -2.72
C ILE A 88 -18.35 13.17 -3.22
N GLU A 89 -19.22 13.14 -4.22
CA GLU A 89 -19.66 14.33 -4.96
C GLU A 89 -20.30 15.38 -4.04
N ASN A 90 -21.18 14.96 -3.14
CA ASN A 90 -21.87 15.86 -2.22
C ASN A 90 -20.95 16.58 -1.24
N LEU A 91 -19.74 16.08 -1.05
CA LEU A 91 -18.71 16.71 -0.19
C LEU A 91 -17.57 17.30 -1.02
N LYS A 92 -17.51 17.04 -2.33
CA LYS A 92 -16.44 17.47 -3.23
C LYS A 92 -15.05 17.10 -2.70
N ILE A 93 -14.92 15.85 -2.22
CA ILE A 93 -13.68 15.29 -1.71
C ILE A 93 -13.40 13.93 -2.35
N GLU A 94 -12.13 13.55 -2.35
CA GLU A 94 -11.72 12.17 -2.60
C GLU A 94 -11.28 11.51 -1.31
N VAL A 95 -11.71 10.27 -1.12
CA VAL A 95 -11.38 9.48 0.07
C VAL A 95 -10.93 8.07 -0.31
N ARG A 96 -10.08 7.50 0.50
CA ARG A 96 -9.70 6.08 0.43
C ARG A 96 -10.06 5.34 1.72
N PRO A 97 -10.21 4.02 1.68
CA PRO A 97 -10.36 3.24 2.90
C PRO A 97 -9.18 3.43 3.87
N LEU A 98 -9.48 3.47 5.17
CA LEU A 98 -8.47 3.44 6.22
C LEU A 98 -7.80 2.06 6.25
N LYS A 99 -6.47 2.03 6.22
CA LYS A 99 -5.67 0.80 6.27
C LYS A 99 -5.17 0.52 7.68
N LYS A 100 -4.80 -0.73 7.95
CA LYS A 100 -4.17 -1.11 9.23
C LYS A 100 -2.87 -0.36 9.49
N GLU A 101 -2.10 -0.07 8.45
CA GLU A 101 -0.87 0.72 8.51
C GLU A 101 -1.13 2.16 8.97
N ASP A 102 -2.22 2.79 8.48
CA ASP A 102 -2.60 4.15 8.91
C ASP A 102 -2.94 4.16 10.42
N ILE A 103 -3.62 3.11 10.90
CA ILE A 103 -3.98 2.96 12.32
C ILE A 103 -2.72 2.82 13.18
N SER A 104 -1.79 1.94 12.78
CA SER A 104 -0.55 1.69 13.51
C SER A 104 0.36 2.92 13.51
N ASN A 105 0.58 3.54 12.35
CA ASN A 105 1.46 4.70 12.20
C ASN A 105 0.96 5.93 12.98
N ARG A 106 -0.35 6.02 13.18
CA ARG A 106 -0.98 7.12 13.90
C ARG A 106 -1.33 6.79 15.35
N GLY A 107 -1.04 5.58 15.83
CA GLY A 107 -1.38 5.15 17.19
C GLY A 107 -2.87 5.18 17.51
N LEU A 108 -3.72 4.98 16.50
CA LEU A 108 -5.17 4.94 16.68
C LEU A 108 -5.61 3.58 17.28
N PRO A 109 -6.78 3.53 17.97
CA PRO A 109 -7.33 2.27 18.44
C PRO A 109 -7.45 1.24 17.31
N SER A 110 -7.07 0.00 17.55
CA SER A 110 -7.00 -1.07 16.53
C SER A 110 -8.35 -1.38 15.86
N ASN A 111 -9.46 -1.04 16.53
CA ASN A 111 -10.82 -1.20 16.01
C ASN A 111 -11.34 0.05 15.26
N THR A 112 -10.49 1.05 15.01
CA THR A 112 -10.86 2.23 14.24
C THR A 112 -11.19 1.85 12.80
N THR A 113 -12.32 2.31 12.31
CA THR A 113 -12.73 2.20 10.91
C THR A 113 -13.01 3.59 10.35
N GLY A 114 -12.88 3.75 9.05
CA GLY A 114 -13.13 5.04 8.43
C GLY A 114 -12.56 5.15 7.02
N VAL A 115 -12.56 6.38 6.54
CA VAL A 115 -11.96 6.75 5.25
C VAL A 115 -11.01 7.92 5.44
N VAL A 116 -9.90 7.90 4.72
CA VAL A 116 -8.88 8.95 4.74
C VAL A 116 -9.13 9.92 3.61
N ILE A 117 -9.15 11.21 3.89
CA ILE A 117 -9.29 12.26 2.87
C ILE A 117 -7.98 12.36 2.09
N THR A 118 -8.04 12.19 0.77
CA THR A 118 -6.89 12.26 -0.13
C THR A 118 -6.85 13.54 -0.96
N LYS A 119 -8.02 14.15 -1.17
CA LYS A 119 -8.17 15.43 -1.87
C LYS A 119 -9.40 16.17 -1.38
N ILE A 120 -9.33 17.49 -1.37
CA ILE A 120 -10.43 18.39 -1.04
C ILE A 120 -10.49 19.44 -2.14
N ASP A 121 -11.64 19.64 -2.77
CA ASP A 121 -11.80 20.71 -3.75
C ASP A 121 -11.98 22.05 -3.01
N ASN A 122 -11.61 23.14 -3.67
CA ASN A 122 -11.65 24.48 -3.06
C ASN A 122 -13.07 24.94 -2.67
N ASP A 123 -14.08 24.43 -3.38
CA ASP A 123 -15.49 24.69 -3.17
C ASP A 123 -16.19 23.60 -2.35
N SER A 124 -15.42 22.75 -1.68
CA SER A 124 -15.92 21.72 -0.77
C SER A 124 -16.52 22.34 0.50
N PRO A 125 -17.65 21.85 1.00
CA PRO A 125 -18.14 22.21 2.33
C PRO A 125 -17.19 21.77 3.45
N LEU A 126 -16.16 21.01 3.14
CA LEU A 126 -15.09 20.55 4.03
C LEU A 126 -13.73 21.22 3.74
N ALA A 127 -13.72 22.38 3.03
CA ALA A 127 -12.48 23.09 2.69
C ALA A 127 -11.61 23.46 3.91
N ASN A 128 -12.23 23.55 5.10
CA ASN A 128 -11.52 23.82 6.36
C ASN A 128 -10.79 22.58 6.94
N LEU A 129 -10.98 21.40 6.36
CA LEU A 129 -10.28 20.20 6.77
C LEU A 129 -8.97 20.05 6.01
N ALA A 130 -8.10 19.20 6.53
CA ALA A 130 -6.83 18.89 5.90
C ALA A 130 -6.86 17.51 5.22
N ILE A 131 -6.03 17.35 4.19
CA ILE A 131 -5.69 16.04 3.64
C ILE A 131 -5.13 15.18 4.78
N ASN A 132 -5.36 13.87 4.72
CA ASN A 132 -5.07 12.88 5.74
C ASN A 132 -5.95 12.95 7.00
N ASN A 133 -6.94 13.83 7.12
CA ASN A 133 -7.98 13.65 8.12
C ASN A 133 -8.77 12.37 7.84
N ILE A 134 -9.22 11.71 8.90
CA ILE A 134 -9.94 10.43 8.79
C ILE A 134 -11.39 10.67 9.21
N ILE A 135 -12.33 10.39 8.31
CA ILE A 135 -13.76 10.41 8.63
C ILE A 135 -14.13 9.03 9.18
N ILE A 136 -14.59 8.97 10.42
CA ILE A 136 -14.90 7.71 11.11
C ILE A 136 -16.41 7.49 11.29
N GLU A 137 -17.19 8.58 11.26
CA GLU A 137 -18.63 8.52 11.50
C GLU A 137 -19.33 9.66 10.75
N ALA A 138 -20.52 9.43 10.26
CA ALA A 138 -21.44 10.44 9.72
C ALA A 138 -22.85 10.13 10.17
N GLN A 139 -23.61 11.14 10.65
CA GLN A 139 -24.98 10.99 11.14
C GLN A 139 -25.13 9.85 12.19
N LYS A 140 -24.19 9.75 13.14
CA LYS A 140 -24.12 8.69 14.17
C LYS A 140 -23.96 7.27 13.61
N ARG A 141 -23.59 7.12 12.33
CA ARG A 141 -23.33 5.83 11.67
C ARG A 141 -21.84 5.68 11.40
N LYS A 142 -21.26 4.58 11.84
CA LYS A 142 -19.84 4.29 11.60
C LYS A 142 -19.56 4.12 10.12
N ILE A 143 -18.45 4.68 9.65
CA ILE A 143 -17.93 4.56 8.30
C ILE A 143 -16.89 3.44 8.28
N LYS A 144 -16.99 2.56 7.31
CA LYS A 144 -15.99 1.50 7.05
C LYS A 144 -15.38 1.66 5.67
N THR A 145 -16.18 2.09 4.71
CA THR A 145 -15.82 2.20 3.30
C THR A 145 -16.23 3.57 2.73
N PRO A 146 -15.63 4.01 1.61
CA PRO A 146 -16.09 5.19 0.89
C PRO A 146 -17.56 5.11 0.50
N GLY A 147 -18.06 3.91 0.15
CA GLY A 147 -19.47 3.69 -0.19
C GLY A 147 -20.42 3.95 0.98
N ASP A 148 -20.02 3.66 2.21
CA ASP A 148 -20.84 3.96 3.39
C ASP A 148 -21.04 5.48 3.52
N LEU A 149 -19.95 6.25 3.35
CA LEU A 149 -20.02 7.71 3.40
C LEU A 149 -20.90 8.26 2.28
N ASP A 150 -20.71 7.80 1.04
CA ASP A 150 -21.49 8.21 -0.12
C ASP A 150 -23.00 7.93 0.06
N ASN A 151 -23.33 6.73 0.55
CA ASN A 151 -24.72 6.35 0.81
C ASN A 151 -25.37 7.22 1.91
N ILE A 152 -24.63 7.53 2.98
CA ILE A 152 -25.14 8.42 4.04
C ILE A 152 -25.37 9.82 3.48
N MET A 153 -24.44 10.33 2.66
CA MET A 153 -24.57 11.64 2.04
C MET A 153 -25.78 11.71 1.09
N LYS A 154 -25.94 10.73 0.19
CA LYS A 154 -27.10 10.63 -0.70
C LYS A 154 -28.41 10.58 0.06
N SER A 155 -28.45 9.76 1.12
CA SER A 155 -29.64 9.68 1.98
C SER A 155 -29.98 11.00 2.67
N ALA A 156 -28.97 11.74 3.13
CA ALA A 156 -29.16 13.03 3.78
C ALA A 156 -29.69 14.11 2.79
N VAL A 157 -29.16 14.11 1.56
CA VAL A 157 -29.63 15.00 0.50
C VAL A 157 -31.06 14.66 0.08
N MET A 158 -31.37 13.36 -0.10
CA MET A 158 -32.75 12.92 -0.43
C MET A 158 -33.76 13.29 0.66
N ALA A 159 -33.31 13.22 1.94
CA ALA A 159 -34.14 13.64 3.09
C ALA A 159 -34.23 15.17 3.25
N LYS A 160 -33.64 15.96 2.33
CA LYS A 160 -33.55 17.43 2.38
C LYS A 160 -32.98 17.95 3.70
N ASN A 161 -32.04 17.24 4.30
CA ASN A 161 -31.34 17.70 5.48
C ASN A 161 -30.50 18.94 5.14
N LYS A 162 -30.64 20.01 5.88
CA LYS A 162 -29.85 21.25 5.69
C LYS A 162 -28.40 21.09 6.14
N SER A 163 -28.13 20.14 7.04
CA SER A 163 -26.78 19.86 7.52
C SER A 163 -26.67 18.45 8.06
N ILE A 164 -25.45 17.96 8.10
CA ILE A 164 -25.07 16.69 8.73
C ILE A 164 -23.93 16.91 9.70
N VAL A 165 -23.75 15.97 10.62
CA VAL A 165 -22.59 15.93 11.49
C VAL A 165 -21.70 14.77 11.07
N ILE A 166 -20.43 15.06 10.85
CA ILE A 166 -19.37 14.06 10.65
C ILE A 166 -18.40 14.07 11.83
N VAL A 167 -17.81 12.95 12.11
CA VAL A 167 -16.78 12.79 13.15
C VAL A 167 -15.49 12.40 12.48
N ILE A 168 -14.43 13.12 12.80
CA ILE A 168 -13.12 12.93 12.21
C ILE A 168 -12.04 12.70 13.28
N TYR A 169 -10.92 12.10 12.86
CA TYR A 169 -9.61 12.29 13.47
C TYR A 169 -8.81 13.27 12.63
N ASN A 170 -8.33 14.35 13.24
CA ASN A 170 -7.43 15.29 12.59
C ASN A 170 -5.99 14.73 12.50
N ASN A 171 -5.05 15.49 11.92
CA ASN A 171 -3.66 15.05 11.78
C ASN A 171 -2.91 14.91 13.11
N GLN A 172 -3.44 15.49 14.20
CA GLN A 172 -2.93 15.32 15.56
C GLN A 172 -3.63 14.18 16.33
N ASN A 173 -4.42 13.34 15.63
CA ASN A 173 -5.21 12.26 16.21
C ASN A 173 -6.28 12.71 17.24
N GLN A 174 -6.67 13.97 17.19
CA GLN A 174 -7.75 14.48 18.00
C GLN A 174 -9.09 14.22 17.29
N LYS A 175 -10.05 13.73 18.06
CA LYS A 175 -11.42 13.50 17.58
C LYS A 175 -12.19 14.82 17.58
N SER A 176 -12.79 15.16 16.42
CA SER A 176 -13.56 16.39 16.26
C SER A 176 -14.90 16.12 15.58
N TYR A 177 -15.91 16.92 15.92
CA TYR A 177 -17.24 16.88 15.33
C TYR A 177 -17.41 18.08 14.41
N ILE A 178 -17.76 17.84 13.17
CA ILE A 178 -17.88 18.86 12.13
C ILE A 178 -19.31 18.90 11.60
N GLY A 179 -19.94 20.05 11.69
CA GLY A 179 -21.21 20.32 11.04
C GLY A 179 -20.96 20.67 9.57
N VAL A 180 -21.55 19.93 8.66
CA VAL A 180 -21.45 20.13 7.21
C VAL A 180 -22.77 20.62 6.69
N LYS A 181 -22.80 21.78 6.05
CA LYS A 181 -24.01 22.27 5.34
C LYS A 181 -24.13 21.50 4.02
N LEU A 182 -25.35 21.14 3.69
CA LEU A 182 -25.71 20.53 2.41
C LEU A 182 -26.52 21.56 1.66
N ASP A 183 -26.03 21.94 0.50
CA ASP A 183 -26.75 22.83 -0.44
C ASP A 183 -27.69 22.03 -1.33
#